data_ee21f5e598aa80ef0513a04858fb801b
#
_entry.id   ee21f5e598aa80ef0513a04858fb801b
#
_cell.length_a   1.000
_cell.length_b   1.000
_cell.length_c   1.000
_cell.angle_alpha   90.00
_cell.angle_beta   90.00
_cell.angle_gamma   90.00
#
_symmetry.space_group_name_H-M   'P 1'
#
loop_
_entity.id
_entity.type
_entity.pdbx_description
1 polymer ?
#
loop_
_entity_poly.entity_id
_entity_poly.type
_entity_poly.pdbx_seq_one_letter_code
_entity_poly.pdbx_strand_id
1 'polypeptide(L)'
;MSRPVPNPGILDIAPYTPGKSPVPEPGRKVFKLSANETPFGPSPKAIEVYKQAAAHLEDYPEGTSRVLREAIGRAFGLDPDRIICGAGSDEILNLLAH
;
A
#
# COMPACT_ATOMS: atom_id res chain seq x y z
N MET A 1 37.73 0.30 -7.62
CA MET A 1 36.34 0.67 -7.84
C MET A 1 36.02 1.86 -6.92
N SER A 2 35.58 2.99 -7.46
CA SER A 2 35.15 4.15 -6.66
C SER A 2 33.78 3.83 -6.01
N ARG A 3 33.62 4.20 -4.73
CA ARG A 3 32.32 4.09 -4.08
C ARG A 3 31.35 5.14 -4.69
N PRO A 4 30.05 4.80 -4.83
CA PRO A 4 29.05 5.80 -5.21
C PRO A 4 29.09 6.96 -4.22
N VAL A 5 29.05 8.18 -4.73
CA VAL A 5 28.97 9.40 -3.91
C VAL A 5 27.54 9.91 -4.02
N PRO A 6 26.80 10.04 -2.91
CA PRO A 6 25.45 10.58 -2.96
C PRO A 6 25.46 12.06 -3.36
N ASN A 7 24.36 12.53 -3.92
CA ASN A 7 24.18 13.94 -4.21
C ASN A 7 24.25 14.78 -2.92
N PRO A 8 24.68 16.05 -3.00
CA PRO A 8 24.70 16.95 -1.84
C PRO A 8 23.31 17.01 -1.16
N GLY A 9 23.31 16.96 0.17
CA GLY A 9 22.09 17.01 0.97
C GLY A 9 21.40 15.67 1.23
N ILE A 10 21.71 14.61 0.47
CA ILE A 10 21.07 13.29 0.67
C ILE A 10 21.37 12.70 2.05
N LEU A 11 22.61 12.87 2.52
CA LEU A 11 23.01 12.35 3.84
C LEU A 11 22.49 13.20 5.01
N ASP A 12 21.98 14.39 4.73
CA ASP A 12 21.39 15.30 5.73
C ASP A 12 19.91 15.03 5.96
N ILE A 13 19.30 14.20 5.13
CA ILE A 13 17.88 13.82 5.26
C ILE A 13 17.73 12.87 6.46
N ALA A 14 16.91 13.29 7.43
CA ALA A 14 16.56 12.42 8.56
C ALA A 14 15.81 11.17 8.06
N PRO A 15 16.18 9.95 8.51
CA PRO A 15 15.44 8.75 8.15
C PRO A 15 13.97 8.85 8.58
N TYR A 16 13.07 8.36 7.73
CA TYR A 16 11.67 8.27 8.08
C TYR A 16 11.48 7.38 9.32
N THR A 17 10.82 7.90 10.34
CA THR A 17 10.46 7.15 11.54
C THR A 17 8.97 6.82 11.48
N PRO A 18 8.59 5.55 11.30
CA PRO A 18 7.19 5.14 11.33
C PRO A 18 6.51 5.50 12.66
N GLY A 19 5.21 5.78 12.59
CA GLY A 19 4.41 6.05 13.81
C GLY A 19 4.54 4.90 14.81
N LYS A 20 4.95 5.22 16.04
CA LYS A 20 5.11 4.23 17.11
C LYS A 20 3.73 3.74 17.56
N SER A 21 3.53 2.42 17.61
CA SER A 21 2.39 1.83 18.30
C SER A 21 2.72 1.72 19.77
N PRO A 22 1.88 2.24 20.69
CA PRO A 22 2.11 2.05 22.12
C PRO A 22 2.06 0.55 22.46
N VAL A 23 2.91 0.12 23.40
CA VAL A 23 2.85 -1.25 23.91
C VAL A 23 1.55 -1.41 24.70
N PRO A 24 0.73 -2.43 24.43
CA PRO A 24 -0.49 -2.69 25.19
C PRO A 24 -0.15 -2.91 26.66
N GLU A 25 -0.73 -2.10 27.55
CA GLU A 25 -0.70 -2.36 28.99
C GLU A 25 -1.81 -3.35 29.37
N PRO A 26 -1.55 -4.31 30.29
CA PRO A 26 -2.57 -5.25 30.73
C PRO A 26 -3.82 -4.52 31.27
N GLY A 27 -5.00 -4.89 30.77
CA GLY A 27 -6.28 -4.31 31.19
C GLY A 27 -6.67 -2.97 30.57
N ARG A 28 -5.84 -2.39 29.68
CA ARG A 28 -6.14 -1.13 29.02
C ARG A 28 -6.34 -1.31 27.53
N LYS A 29 -7.48 -0.87 27.00
CA LYS A 29 -7.72 -0.86 25.56
C LYS A 29 -6.99 0.33 24.94
N VAL A 30 -6.00 0.04 24.10
CA VAL A 30 -5.22 1.04 23.37
C VAL A 30 -5.78 1.20 21.97
N PHE A 31 -6.05 2.45 21.56
CA PHE A 31 -6.46 2.79 20.22
C PHE A 31 -5.27 3.43 19.48
N LYS A 32 -4.83 2.81 18.39
CA LYS A 32 -3.78 3.37 17.52
C LYS A 32 -4.43 4.39 16.58
N LEU A 33 -4.09 5.66 16.75
CA LEU A 33 -4.55 6.77 15.91
C LEU A 33 -3.42 7.41 15.08
N SER A 34 -2.26 6.75 15.04
CA SER A 34 -1.05 7.25 14.38
C SER A 34 -0.89 6.80 12.92
N ALA A 35 -1.87 6.13 12.35
CA ALA A 35 -1.87 5.65 10.97
C ALA A 35 -3.27 5.75 10.36
N ASN A 36 -3.34 5.79 9.02
CA ASN A 36 -4.60 5.85 8.27
C ASN A 36 -5.30 4.47 8.16
N GLU A 37 -5.20 3.67 9.23
CA GLU A 37 -5.88 2.38 9.31
C GLU A 37 -7.36 2.59 9.67
N THR A 38 -8.26 1.93 8.94
CA THR A 38 -9.68 1.98 9.29
C THR A 38 -9.98 1.11 10.51
N PRO A 39 -10.68 1.63 11.53
CA PRO A 39 -11.07 0.84 12.69
C PRO A 39 -12.20 -0.18 12.37
N PHE A 40 -12.83 -0.08 11.21
CA PHE A 40 -13.95 -0.93 10.80
C PHE A 40 -13.50 -2.22 10.10
N GLY A 41 -12.21 -2.36 9.79
CA GLY A 41 -11.68 -3.50 9.03
C GLY A 41 -12.11 -3.48 7.55
N PRO A 42 -11.79 -4.53 6.81
CA PRO A 42 -12.16 -4.66 5.40
C PRO A 42 -13.64 -5.05 5.25
N SER A 43 -14.22 -4.80 4.07
CA SER A 43 -15.59 -5.23 3.79
C SER A 43 -15.70 -6.77 3.83
N PRO A 44 -16.87 -7.34 4.23
CA PRO A 44 -17.07 -8.79 4.21
C PRO A 44 -16.84 -9.41 2.83
N LYS A 45 -17.17 -8.72 1.75
CA LYS A 45 -16.92 -9.15 0.37
C LYS A 45 -15.42 -9.25 0.07
N ALA A 46 -14.62 -8.29 0.57
CA ALA A 46 -13.17 -8.33 0.39
C ALA A 46 -12.54 -9.52 1.14
N ILE A 47 -13.02 -9.81 2.35
CA ILE A 47 -12.58 -10.98 3.13
C ILE A 47 -12.89 -12.27 2.37
N GLU A 48 -14.08 -12.39 1.80
CA GLU A 48 -14.50 -13.59 1.05
C GLU A 48 -13.63 -13.81 -0.19
N VAL A 49 -13.40 -12.77 -0.99
CA VAL A 49 -12.53 -12.85 -2.18
C VAL A 49 -11.09 -13.19 -1.78
N TYR A 50 -10.58 -12.65 -0.68
CA TYR A 50 -9.25 -12.98 -0.18
C TYR A 50 -9.11 -14.47 0.18
N LYS A 51 -10.13 -15.04 0.84
CA LYS A 51 -10.16 -16.48 1.16
C LYS A 51 -10.17 -17.34 -0.09
N GLN A 52 -10.93 -16.95 -1.12
CA GLN A 52 -10.95 -17.65 -2.41
C GLN A 52 -9.60 -17.57 -3.11
N ALA A 53 -8.95 -16.40 -3.13
CA ALA A 53 -7.64 -16.21 -3.72
C ALA A 53 -6.54 -17.06 -3.05
N ALA A 54 -6.69 -17.42 -1.79
CA ALA A 54 -5.75 -18.29 -1.08
C ALA A 54 -5.63 -19.71 -1.68
N ALA A 55 -6.62 -20.15 -2.47
CA ALA A 55 -6.58 -21.43 -3.16
C ALA A 55 -5.78 -21.40 -4.49
N HIS A 56 -5.30 -20.23 -4.90
CA HIS A 56 -4.64 -19.97 -6.17
C HIS A 56 -3.38 -19.11 -6.02
N LEU A 57 -2.66 -19.31 -4.91
CA LEU A 57 -1.43 -18.53 -4.61
C LEU A 57 -0.27 -18.84 -5.56
N GLU A 58 -0.33 -19.96 -6.27
CA GLU A 58 0.66 -20.35 -7.27
C GLU A 58 0.51 -19.59 -8.60
N ASP A 59 -0.63 -18.97 -8.85
CA ASP A 59 -0.88 -18.25 -10.07
C ASP A 59 -0.18 -16.87 -10.07
N TYR A 60 0.47 -16.53 -11.19
CA TYR A 60 1.00 -15.19 -11.36
C TYR A 60 -0.12 -14.14 -11.44
N PRO A 61 0.01 -13.00 -10.77
CA PRO A 61 -0.93 -11.91 -10.95
C PRO A 61 -0.89 -11.39 -12.40
N GLU A 62 -2.05 -10.94 -12.90
CA GLU A 62 -2.14 -10.29 -14.19
C GLU A 62 -1.40 -8.95 -14.16
N GLY A 63 -0.38 -8.78 -15.04
CA GLY A 63 0.60 -7.70 -14.94
C GLY A 63 0.07 -6.30 -15.25
N THR A 64 -1.13 -6.16 -15.85
CA THR A 64 -1.72 -4.85 -16.19
C THR A 64 -2.77 -4.40 -15.17
N SER A 65 -3.09 -5.21 -14.17
CA SER A 65 -4.17 -4.97 -13.20
C SER A 65 -5.51 -4.61 -13.85
N ARG A 66 -5.81 -5.18 -15.03
CA ARG A 66 -6.97 -4.82 -15.86
C ARG A 66 -8.29 -4.89 -15.09
N VAL A 67 -8.54 -5.99 -14.39
CA VAL A 67 -9.78 -6.20 -13.63
C VAL A 67 -9.97 -5.13 -12.56
N LEU A 68 -8.89 -4.75 -11.85
CA LEU A 68 -8.91 -3.71 -10.84
C LEU A 68 -9.16 -2.33 -11.46
N ARG A 69 -8.45 -2.00 -12.55
CA ARG A 69 -8.61 -0.73 -13.28
C ARG A 69 -10.04 -0.54 -13.79
N GLU A 70 -10.63 -1.57 -14.40
CA GLU A 70 -12.02 -1.56 -14.85
C GLU A 70 -13.00 -1.40 -13.67
N ALA A 71 -12.75 -2.08 -12.54
CA ALA A 71 -13.60 -1.95 -11.35
C ALA A 71 -13.54 -0.54 -10.76
N ILE A 72 -12.36 0.06 -10.67
CA ILE A 72 -12.16 1.45 -10.24
C ILE A 72 -12.86 2.40 -11.21
N GLY A 73 -12.69 2.21 -12.52
CA GLY A 73 -13.34 3.01 -13.54
C GLY A 73 -14.86 3.01 -13.40
N ARG A 74 -15.46 1.83 -13.21
CA ARG A 74 -16.91 1.72 -12.97
C ARG A 74 -17.37 2.37 -11.67
N ALA A 75 -16.59 2.22 -10.60
CA ALA A 75 -16.99 2.73 -9.29
C ALA A 75 -16.89 4.26 -9.17
N PHE A 76 -15.92 4.87 -9.85
CA PHE A 76 -15.60 6.29 -9.70
C PHE A 76 -15.80 7.11 -10.99
N GLY A 77 -16.28 6.52 -12.06
CA GLY A 77 -16.48 7.21 -13.34
C GLY A 77 -15.17 7.64 -14.02
N LEU A 78 -14.10 6.85 -13.83
CA LEU A 78 -12.78 7.13 -14.39
C LEU A 78 -12.51 6.26 -15.63
N ASP A 79 -11.67 6.78 -16.52
CA ASP A 79 -11.17 6.02 -17.66
C ASP A 79 -10.17 4.95 -17.19
N PRO A 80 -10.45 3.64 -17.35
CA PRO A 80 -9.55 2.56 -16.94
C PRO A 80 -8.17 2.64 -17.57
N ASP A 81 -8.05 3.20 -18.78
CA ASP A 81 -6.78 3.33 -19.49
C ASP A 81 -5.88 4.44 -18.92
N ARG A 82 -6.43 5.27 -18.04
CA ARG A 82 -5.70 6.31 -17.29
C ARG A 82 -5.42 5.95 -15.85
N ILE A 83 -5.59 4.70 -15.46
CA ILE A 83 -5.35 4.21 -14.10
C ILE A 83 -4.07 3.38 -14.08
N ILE A 84 -3.17 3.71 -13.17
CA ILE A 84 -1.97 2.93 -12.86
C ILE A 84 -2.15 2.32 -11.47
N CYS A 85 -1.86 1.04 -11.34
CA CYS A 85 -1.90 0.32 -10.08
C CYS A 85 -0.48 -0.04 -9.64
N GLY A 86 -0.25 -0.04 -8.32
CA GLY A 86 1.01 -0.42 -7.70
C GLY A 86 0.79 -1.04 -6.33
N ALA A 87 1.87 -1.50 -5.70
CA ALA A 87 1.85 -2.10 -4.37
C ALA A 87 1.78 -1.02 -3.26
N GLY A 88 0.73 -0.22 -3.29
CA GLY A 88 0.51 0.88 -2.36
C GLY A 88 1.02 2.24 -2.87
N SER A 89 0.74 3.28 -2.08
CA SER A 89 1.09 4.67 -2.45
C SER A 89 2.60 4.91 -2.54
N ASP A 90 3.38 4.22 -1.72
CA ASP A 90 4.83 4.42 -1.67
C ASP A 90 5.50 4.00 -2.98
N GLU A 91 5.06 2.91 -3.60
CA GLU A 91 5.55 2.51 -4.91
C GLU A 91 5.17 3.53 -5.98
N ILE A 92 3.92 4.00 -5.99
CA ILE A 92 3.46 5.01 -6.95
C ILE A 92 4.25 6.32 -6.81
N LEU A 93 4.49 6.79 -5.59
CA LEU A 93 5.29 7.98 -5.33
C LEU A 93 6.73 7.81 -5.78
N ASN A 94 7.31 6.62 -5.54
CA ASN A 94 8.67 6.31 -5.99
C ASN A 94 8.77 6.30 -7.53
N LEU A 95 7.80 5.69 -8.22
CA LEU A 95 7.75 5.70 -9.69
C LEU A 95 7.58 7.09 -10.29
N LEU A 96 6.87 7.99 -9.60
CA LEU A 96 6.70 9.38 -10.04
C LEU A 96 7.97 10.24 -9.83
N ALA A 97 8.83 9.85 -8.88
CA ALA A 97 10.07 10.55 -8.57
C ALA A 97 11.24 10.18 -9.49
N HIS A 98 11.15 9.10 -10.24
CA HIS A 98 12.14 8.61 -11.20
C HIS A 98 11.82 9.03 -12.63
#